data_b44774116ade799d8bfe0b1e41624ac5
#
_entry.id   b44774116ade799d8bfe0b1e41624ac5
#
_cell.length_a   1.000
_cell.length_b   1.000
_cell.length_c   1.000
_cell.angle_alpha   90.00
_cell.angle_beta   90.00
_cell.angle_gamma   90.00
#
_symmetry.space_group_name_H-M   'P 1'
#
loop_
_entity.id
_entity.type
_entity.pdbx_description
1 polymer ?
#
loop_
_entity_poly.entity_id
_entity_poly.type
_entity_poly.pdbx_seq_one_letter_code
_entity_poly.pdbx_strand_id
1 'polypeptide(L)'
;MPRAEEETENMTVKKITPVLFVEDVEPCVKFWMDRLGFEKTVEVPEGNKLGFAILQKGNVELMYQSYVSADKDSAATSQAAGKGPTLLYVEVENLNEIIRAIKGAEVVAPVRETFYGTREISVKDPGGHIVTFAQFVGAQH
;
A
#
# COMPACT_ATOMS: atom_id res chain seq x y z
N MET A 1 -32.19 -12.95 -21.96
CA MET A 1 -30.88 -12.32 -21.78
C MET A 1 -31.00 -11.11 -20.88
N PRO A 2 -30.19 -11.04 -19.85
CA PRO A 2 -30.18 -9.81 -19.05
C PRO A 2 -29.63 -8.65 -19.86
N ARG A 3 -30.06 -7.46 -19.52
CA ARG A 3 -29.53 -6.24 -20.13
C ARG A 3 -28.12 -5.95 -19.56
N ALA A 4 -27.38 -5.09 -20.22
CA ALA A 4 -26.01 -4.77 -19.81
C ALA A 4 -25.97 -4.26 -18.36
N GLU A 5 -26.92 -3.44 -17.94
CA GLU A 5 -26.96 -2.93 -16.56
C GLU A 5 -27.16 -4.08 -15.56
N GLU A 6 -28.00 -5.05 -15.89
CA GLU A 6 -28.24 -6.20 -15.01
C GLU A 6 -26.98 -7.05 -14.86
N GLU A 7 -26.27 -7.27 -15.97
CA GLU A 7 -25.02 -8.01 -15.95
C GLU A 7 -23.97 -7.29 -15.10
N THR A 8 -23.88 -5.97 -15.22
CA THR A 8 -22.94 -5.17 -14.44
C THR A 8 -23.27 -5.23 -12.96
N GLU A 9 -24.55 -5.11 -12.60
CA GLU A 9 -24.98 -5.16 -11.21
C GLU A 9 -24.70 -6.51 -10.56
N ASN A 10 -24.74 -7.59 -11.34
CA ASN A 10 -24.53 -8.94 -10.84
C ASN A 10 -23.05 -9.34 -10.79
N MET A 11 -22.15 -8.52 -11.34
CA MET A 11 -20.74 -8.78 -11.24
C MET A 11 -20.25 -8.47 -9.83
N THR A 12 -19.51 -9.40 -9.24
CA THR A 12 -18.95 -9.23 -7.91
C THR A 12 -17.46 -8.95 -8.00
N VAL A 13 -17.07 -7.81 -7.47
CA VAL A 13 -15.66 -7.49 -7.28
C VAL A 13 -15.36 -7.70 -5.80
N LYS A 14 -14.51 -8.66 -5.47
CA LYS A 14 -14.27 -9.02 -4.07
C LYS A 14 -13.29 -8.08 -3.38
N LYS A 15 -12.25 -7.67 -4.07
CA LYS A 15 -11.28 -6.70 -3.53
C LYS A 15 -10.33 -6.24 -4.61
N ILE A 16 -9.67 -5.14 -4.34
CA ILE A 16 -8.57 -4.65 -5.15
C ILE A 16 -7.36 -4.58 -4.22
N THR A 17 -6.26 -5.18 -4.61
CA THR A 17 -5.05 -5.20 -3.81
C THR A 17 -3.93 -4.51 -4.59
N PRO A 18 -3.31 -3.47 -4.02
CA PRO A 18 -2.16 -2.85 -4.68
C PRO A 18 -0.95 -3.77 -4.62
N VAL A 19 -0.18 -3.80 -5.68
CA VAL A 19 1.11 -4.49 -5.75
C VAL A 19 2.18 -3.44 -5.95
N LEU A 20 3.10 -3.35 -5.02
CA LEU A 20 4.17 -2.37 -5.03
C LEU A 20 5.47 -3.06 -5.39
N PHE A 21 6.14 -2.56 -6.42
CA PHE A 21 7.38 -3.16 -6.89
C PHE A 21 8.57 -2.44 -6.27
N VAL A 22 9.50 -3.21 -5.74
CA VAL A 22 10.63 -2.68 -4.97
C VAL A 22 11.89 -3.48 -5.25
N GLU A 23 13.03 -2.92 -4.89
CA GLU A 23 14.31 -3.64 -4.94
C GLU A 23 14.32 -4.75 -3.89
N ASP A 24 14.02 -4.42 -2.64
CA ASP A 24 14.07 -5.35 -1.51
C ASP A 24 12.72 -5.38 -0.79
N VAL A 25 12.14 -6.57 -0.71
CA VAL A 25 10.82 -6.76 -0.09
C VAL A 25 10.90 -6.71 1.44
N GLU A 26 11.94 -7.28 2.03
CA GLU A 26 12.05 -7.44 3.49
C GLU A 26 11.90 -6.13 4.27
N PRO A 27 12.60 -5.05 3.93
CA PRO A 27 12.45 -3.82 4.71
C PRO A 27 11.05 -3.21 4.60
N CYS A 28 10.38 -3.43 3.48
CA CYS A 28 9.00 -2.96 3.31
C CYS A 28 8.06 -3.76 4.20
N VAL A 29 8.19 -5.07 4.23
CA VAL A 29 7.42 -5.94 5.12
C VAL A 29 7.61 -5.52 6.57
N LYS A 30 8.87 -5.30 6.96
CA LYS A 30 9.19 -4.89 8.32
C LYS A 30 8.56 -3.54 8.68
N PHE A 31 8.56 -2.60 7.76
CA PHE A 31 7.92 -1.29 7.96
C PHE A 31 6.45 -1.44 8.35
N TRP A 32 5.68 -2.20 7.57
CA TRP A 32 4.26 -2.36 7.83
C TRP A 32 3.95 -3.22 9.05
N MET A 33 4.75 -4.26 9.28
CA MET A 33 4.54 -5.13 10.44
C MET A 33 4.92 -4.43 11.75
N ASP A 34 6.12 -3.88 11.79
CA ASP A 34 6.66 -3.35 13.05
C ASP A 34 6.02 -2.02 13.44
N ARG A 35 5.73 -1.17 12.46
CA ARG A 35 5.21 0.16 12.74
C ARG A 35 3.69 0.23 12.74
N LEU A 36 3.06 -0.53 11.88
CA LEU A 36 1.62 -0.38 11.64
C LEU A 36 0.81 -1.62 12.00
N GLY A 37 1.46 -2.66 12.49
CA GLY A 37 0.75 -3.84 13.01
C GLY A 37 0.14 -4.73 11.95
N PHE A 38 0.64 -4.69 10.71
CA PHE A 38 0.20 -5.62 9.68
C PHE A 38 0.76 -7.01 9.93
N GLU A 39 0.08 -8.02 9.39
CA GLU A 39 0.55 -9.41 9.40
C GLU A 39 1.02 -9.78 8.00
N LYS A 40 2.12 -10.54 7.95
CA LYS A 40 2.55 -11.15 6.70
C LYS A 40 1.83 -12.47 6.55
N THR A 41 0.93 -12.56 5.57
CA THR A 41 0.10 -13.74 5.38
C THR A 41 0.67 -14.71 4.35
N VAL A 42 1.48 -14.21 3.43
CA VAL A 42 2.12 -15.03 2.39
C VAL A 42 3.51 -14.47 2.17
N GLU A 43 4.47 -15.36 1.94
CA GLU A 43 5.79 -14.97 1.45
C GLU A 43 6.29 -15.99 0.44
N VAL A 44 7.00 -15.51 -0.57
CA VAL A 44 7.59 -16.35 -1.61
C VAL A 44 9.05 -15.95 -1.75
N PRO A 45 9.97 -16.91 -1.60
CA PRO A 45 11.38 -16.60 -1.74
C PRO A 45 11.79 -16.37 -3.19
N GLU A 46 12.83 -15.58 -3.35
CA GLU A 46 13.53 -15.39 -4.60
C GLU A 46 15.02 -15.53 -4.29
N GLY A 47 15.57 -16.72 -4.52
CA GLY A 47 16.90 -17.03 -4.05
C GLY A 47 16.94 -17.04 -2.51
N ASN A 48 17.86 -16.28 -1.94
CA ASN A 48 17.99 -16.15 -0.48
C ASN A 48 17.28 -14.93 0.09
N LYS A 49 16.45 -14.28 -0.71
CA LYS A 49 15.65 -13.10 -0.30
C LYS A 49 14.19 -13.39 -0.54
N LEU A 50 13.33 -12.53 -0.01
CA LEU A 50 11.91 -12.55 -0.38
C LEU A 50 11.72 -11.92 -1.74
N GLY A 51 10.97 -12.59 -2.61
CA GLY A 51 10.57 -12.02 -3.89
C GLY A 51 9.17 -11.42 -3.86
N PHE A 52 8.35 -11.84 -2.90
CA PHE A 52 6.96 -11.47 -2.84
C PHE A 52 6.43 -11.65 -1.43
N ALA A 53 5.56 -10.75 -0.99
CA ALA A 53 4.88 -10.88 0.30
C ALA A 53 3.50 -10.24 0.24
N ILE A 54 2.57 -10.81 0.98
CA ILE A 54 1.25 -10.22 1.20
C ILE A 54 1.17 -9.77 2.66
N LEU A 55 0.72 -8.55 2.84
CA LEU A 55 0.52 -7.93 4.15
C LEU A 55 -0.95 -7.62 4.34
N GLN A 56 -1.47 -7.89 5.52
CA GLN A 56 -2.89 -7.73 5.80
C GLN A 56 -3.12 -7.20 7.21
N LYS A 57 -4.11 -6.33 7.34
CA LYS A 57 -4.60 -5.85 8.62
C LYS A 57 -6.09 -5.61 8.47
N GLY A 58 -6.90 -6.42 9.19
CA GLY A 58 -8.35 -6.37 8.99
C GLY A 58 -8.69 -6.72 7.54
N ASN A 59 -9.47 -5.88 6.88
CA ASN A 59 -9.78 -6.04 5.45
C ASN A 59 -8.88 -5.22 4.55
N VAL A 60 -7.78 -4.70 5.06
CA VAL A 60 -6.80 -3.98 4.26
C VAL A 60 -5.68 -4.93 3.86
N GLU A 61 -5.34 -4.94 2.59
CA GLU A 61 -4.30 -5.84 2.07
C GLU A 61 -3.43 -5.09 1.08
N LEU A 62 -2.13 -5.37 1.10
CA LEU A 62 -1.22 -4.90 0.06
C LEU A 62 -0.14 -5.95 -0.17
N MET A 63 0.49 -5.87 -1.33
CA MET A 63 1.53 -6.82 -1.74
C MET A 63 2.78 -6.08 -2.12
N TYR A 64 3.94 -6.69 -1.85
CA TYR A 64 5.23 -6.21 -2.34
C TYR A 64 5.85 -7.32 -3.18
N GLN A 65 6.46 -6.91 -4.28
CA GLN A 65 7.16 -7.82 -5.18
C GLN A 65 8.48 -7.21 -5.60
N SER A 66 9.56 -8.01 -5.57
CA SER A 66 10.86 -7.51 -5.98
C SER A 66 10.92 -7.40 -7.50
N TYR A 67 11.78 -6.50 -8.00
CA TYR A 67 11.99 -6.38 -9.44
C TYR A 67 12.47 -7.69 -10.06
N VAL A 68 13.32 -8.43 -9.35
CA VAL A 68 13.81 -9.72 -9.83
C VAL A 68 12.66 -10.71 -9.99
N SER A 69 11.78 -10.80 -9.00
CA SER A 69 10.60 -11.65 -9.07
C SER A 69 9.67 -11.23 -10.20
N ALA A 70 9.46 -9.92 -10.38
CA ALA A 70 8.60 -9.38 -11.43
C ALA A 70 9.12 -9.77 -12.82
N ASP A 71 10.43 -9.72 -13.03
CA ASP A 71 11.04 -10.06 -14.31
C ASP A 71 10.84 -11.54 -14.67
N LYS A 72 10.76 -12.41 -13.67
CA LYS A 72 10.55 -13.84 -13.87
C LYS A 72 9.08 -14.23 -13.99
N ASP A 73 8.17 -13.32 -13.63
CA ASP A 73 6.74 -13.60 -13.58
C ASP A 73 6.14 -13.56 -14.98
N SER A 74 6.01 -12.38 -15.54
CA SER A 74 5.45 -12.19 -16.89
C SER A 74 5.96 -10.92 -17.51
N ALA A 75 5.83 -10.81 -18.83
CA ALA A 75 6.22 -9.59 -19.53
C ALA A 75 5.40 -8.38 -19.04
N ALA A 76 4.12 -8.59 -18.77
CA ALA A 76 3.26 -7.51 -18.27
C ALA A 76 3.70 -7.03 -16.89
N THR A 77 4.04 -7.96 -16.00
CA THR A 77 4.50 -7.64 -14.64
C THR A 77 5.86 -6.94 -14.70
N SER A 78 6.77 -7.45 -15.54
CA SER A 78 8.07 -6.82 -15.72
C SER A 78 7.95 -5.40 -16.25
N GLN A 79 7.03 -5.16 -17.19
CA GLN A 79 6.77 -3.82 -17.70
C GLN A 79 6.18 -2.88 -16.67
N ALA A 80 5.32 -3.38 -15.81
CA ALA A 80 4.69 -2.57 -14.75
C ALA A 80 5.70 -2.17 -13.68
N ALA A 81 6.65 -3.05 -13.37
CA ALA A 81 7.67 -2.80 -12.36
C ALA A 81 8.65 -1.73 -12.84
N GLY A 82 9.21 -0.98 -11.91
CA GLY A 82 10.22 0.01 -12.25
C GLY A 82 9.71 1.28 -12.92
N LYS A 83 8.43 1.54 -12.87
CA LYS A 83 7.82 2.74 -13.47
C LYS A 83 7.78 3.93 -12.52
N GLY A 84 8.50 3.88 -11.43
CA GLY A 84 8.56 4.95 -10.47
C GLY A 84 7.67 4.69 -9.26
N PRO A 85 7.58 5.66 -8.34
CA PRO A 85 6.86 5.45 -7.11
C PRO A 85 5.34 5.42 -7.31
N THR A 86 4.68 4.65 -6.46
CA THR A 86 3.23 4.63 -6.33
C THR A 86 2.86 5.46 -5.12
N LEU A 87 1.71 6.08 -5.14
CA LEU A 87 1.14 6.79 -4.01
C LEU A 87 0.01 5.96 -3.43
N LEU A 88 0.10 5.65 -2.14
CA LEU A 88 -0.99 5.04 -1.39
C LEU A 88 -1.65 6.09 -0.53
N TYR A 89 -2.96 6.15 -0.57
CA TYR A 89 -3.75 7.04 0.28
C TYR A 89 -4.43 6.18 1.33
N VAL A 90 -4.03 6.33 2.59
CA VAL A 90 -4.48 5.45 3.68
C VAL A 90 -5.29 6.27 4.66
N GLU A 91 -6.57 5.97 4.74
CA GLU A 91 -7.44 6.63 5.72
C GLU A 91 -7.26 5.96 7.07
N VAL A 92 -7.06 6.77 8.11
CA VAL A 92 -6.86 6.30 9.48
C VAL A 92 -7.80 7.04 10.43
N GLU A 93 -8.11 6.42 11.55
CA GLU A 93 -8.97 7.04 12.55
C GLU A 93 -8.23 8.04 13.43
N ASN A 94 -6.95 7.80 13.70
CA ASN A 94 -6.16 8.63 14.61
C ASN A 94 -4.78 8.91 14.02
N LEU A 95 -4.64 10.07 13.42
CA LEU A 95 -3.38 10.45 12.77
C LEU A 95 -2.24 10.61 13.78
N ASN A 96 -2.53 11.06 15.00
CA ASN A 96 -1.49 11.22 16.00
C ASN A 96 -0.82 9.90 16.37
N GLU A 97 -1.59 8.81 16.43
CA GLU A 97 -1.01 7.48 16.65
C GLU A 97 -0.10 7.08 15.50
N ILE A 98 -0.53 7.37 14.27
CA ILE A 98 0.26 7.06 13.07
C ILE A 98 1.56 7.85 13.08
N ILE A 99 1.51 9.14 13.39
CA ILE A 99 2.71 9.98 13.44
C ILE A 99 3.74 9.40 14.40
N ARG A 100 3.30 8.92 15.56
CA ARG A 100 4.20 8.26 16.51
C ARG A 100 4.76 6.96 15.95
N ALA A 101 3.92 6.17 15.31
CA ALA A 101 4.31 4.86 14.78
C ALA A 101 5.31 4.94 13.65
N ILE A 102 5.22 5.99 12.83
CA ILE A 102 6.11 6.15 11.67
C ILE A 102 7.31 7.06 11.96
N LYS A 103 7.57 7.37 13.21
CA LYS A 103 8.71 8.21 13.59
C LYS A 103 10.00 7.64 12.99
N GLY A 104 10.78 8.50 12.35
CA GLY A 104 12.00 8.09 11.67
C GLY A 104 11.83 7.78 10.19
N ALA A 105 10.61 7.62 9.71
CA ALA A 105 10.39 7.48 8.28
C ALA A 105 10.68 8.81 7.57
N GLU A 106 11.03 8.72 6.30
CA GLU A 106 11.32 9.91 5.50
C GLU A 106 10.03 10.67 5.21
N VAL A 107 9.89 11.88 5.74
CA VAL A 107 8.71 12.70 5.53
C VAL A 107 8.82 13.40 4.18
N VAL A 108 7.85 13.19 3.31
CA VAL A 108 7.76 13.83 2.00
C VAL A 108 6.94 15.12 2.10
N ALA A 109 5.85 15.07 2.86
CA ALA A 109 5.03 16.25 3.13
C ALA A 109 4.65 16.23 4.61
N PRO A 110 4.96 17.32 5.35
CA PRO A 110 4.63 17.37 6.77
C PRO A 110 3.11 17.44 6.99
N VAL A 111 2.71 17.30 8.24
CA VAL A 111 1.30 17.39 8.61
C VAL A 111 0.69 18.67 8.08
N ARG A 112 -0.45 18.53 7.41
CA ARG A 112 -1.19 19.67 6.89
C ARG A 112 -2.68 19.42 7.01
N GLU A 113 -3.44 20.51 7.03
CA GLU A 113 -4.89 20.44 6.91
C GLU A 113 -5.26 20.73 5.47
N THR A 114 -6.20 19.98 4.93
CA THR A 114 -6.62 20.14 3.54
C THR A 114 -7.97 20.83 3.46
N PHE A 115 -8.27 21.40 2.29
CA PHE A 115 -9.58 22.05 2.07
C PHE A 115 -10.72 21.04 2.06
N TYR A 116 -10.43 19.76 1.83
CA TYR A 116 -11.45 18.72 1.80
C TYR A 116 -11.62 18.03 3.16
N GLY A 117 -11.07 18.60 4.22
CA GLY A 117 -11.42 18.18 5.57
C GLY A 117 -10.57 17.08 6.17
N THR A 118 -9.31 16.97 5.76
CA THR A 118 -8.40 15.98 6.35
C THR A 118 -7.20 16.67 6.99
N ARG A 119 -6.59 15.94 7.95
CA ARG A 119 -5.20 16.17 8.37
C ARG A 119 -4.39 15.03 7.80
N GLU A 120 -3.27 15.34 7.16
CA GLU A 120 -2.50 14.35 6.41
C GLU A 120 -1.01 14.50 6.66
N ILE A 121 -0.30 13.37 6.58
CA ILE A 121 1.16 13.34 6.51
C ILE A 121 1.55 12.34 5.42
N SER A 122 2.57 12.67 4.65
CA SER A 122 3.08 11.76 3.61
C SER A 122 4.51 11.39 3.91
N VAL A 123 4.80 10.09 3.83
CA VAL A 123 6.14 9.57 4.05
C VAL A 123 6.51 8.62 2.91
N LYS A 124 7.80 8.36 2.76
CA LYS A 124 8.25 7.27 1.89
C LYS A 124 8.34 5.98 2.69
N ASP A 125 7.91 4.89 2.08
CA ASP A 125 8.20 3.57 2.61
C ASP A 125 9.66 3.21 2.28
N PRO A 126 10.20 2.12 2.83
CA PRO A 126 11.59 1.75 2.53
C PRO A 126 11.86 1.41 1.06
N GLY A 127 10.84 1.16 0.28
CA GLY A 127 10.97 0.88 -1.15
C GLY A 127 10.90 2.10 -2.04
N GLY A 128 10.67 3.28 -1.45
CA GLY A 128 10.60 4.54 -2.21
C GLY A 128 9.21 4.93 -2.65
N HIS A 129 8.19 4.18 -2.29
CA HIS A 129 6.81 4.55 -2.58
C HIS A 129 6.32 5.55 -1.54
N ILE A 130 5.31 6.32 -1.90
CA ILE A 130 4.77 7.37 -1.05
C ILE A 130 3.50 6.88 -0.38
N VAL A 131 3.41 7.06 0.93
CA VAL A 131 2.21 6.71 1.70
C VAL A 131 1.70 7.97 2.37
N THR A 132 0.47 8.35 2.03
CA THR A 132 -0.21 9.47 2.67
C THR A 132 -1.21 8.91 3.66
N PHE A 133 -1.05 9.26 4.92
CA PHE A 133 -2.00 8.90 5.98
C PHE A 133 -2.91 10.09 6.22
N ALA A 134 -4.20 9.85 6.20
CA ALA A 134 -5.20 10.91 6.28
C ALA A 134 -6.27 10.57 7.31
N GLN A 135 -6.57 11.54 8.16
CA GLN A 135 -7.68 11.47 9.10
C GLN A 135 -8.70 12.53 8.70
N PHE A 136 -9.93 12.12 8.47
CA PHE A 136 -10.99 13.08 8.21
C PHE A 136 -11.38 13.77 9.51
N VAL A 137 -11.37 15.10 9.50
CA VAL A 137 -11.69 15.95 10.64
C VAL A 137 -12.80 16.88 10.22
N GLY A 138 -13.69 17.21 11.14
CA GLY A 138 -14.83 18.06 10.82
C GLY A 138 -16.04 17.25 10.42
N ALA A 139 -17.05 17.91 9.90
CA ALA A 139 -18.39 17.35 9.72
C ALA A 139 -18.75 17.07 8.26
N GLN A 140 -17.79 16.91 7.39
CA GLN A 140 -18.03 16.74 5.95
C GLN A 140 -18.57 15.37 5.56
N HIS A 141 -18.70 14.47 6.49
CA HIS A 141 -19.18 13.11 6.21
C HIS A 141 -20.49 12.84 6.92
#